data_8b0daa46acc1a1b4ff98d94b959f26c5
#
_entry.id   8b0daa46acc1a1b4ff98d94b959f26c5
#
_cell.length_a   1.000
_cell.length_b   1.000
_cell.length_c   1.000
_cell.angle_alpha   90.00
_cell.angle_beta   90.00
_cell.angle_gamma   90.00
#
_symmetry.space_group_name_H-M   'P 1'
#
loop_
_entity.id
_entity.type
_entity.pdbx_description
1 polymer ?
#
loop_
_entity_poly.entity_id
_entity_poly.type
_entity_poly.pdbx_seq_one_letter_code
_entity_poly.pdbx_strand_id
1 'polypeptide(L)'
;MYSHKPHIMNRSEFLQKSVLSGAALVLPILIARSQEPQRPAPIKLEIVKEFVTVAHGNFQRTREMLESDNQLLHVSNDWGGGDYETAIEACGHTGNKEIANYLLGKGARYNIYLACMLGHIETVKNVLSFNPGLLNSKGPHGFTMLHHANKGGEEAKSVVDYLQSLGAKETKIDFYAKA
;
A
#
# COMPACT_ATOMS: atom_id res chain seq x y z
N MET A 1 -49.00 46.72 10.34
CA MET A 1 -48.24 45.48 10.30
C MET A 1 -47.06 45.65 9.33
N TYR A 2 -45.89 46.14 9.81
CA TYR A 2 -44.73 46.41 8.97
C TYR A 2 -43.81 45.19 8.98
N SER A 3 -43.71 44.53 7.83
CA SER A 3 -42.78 43.39 7.63
C SER A 3 -41.38 43.96 7.32
N HIS A 4 -40.46 43.92 8.25
CA HIS A 4 -39.06 44.22 8.02
C HIS A 4 -38.39 42.93 7.51
N LYS A 5 -38.07 42.90 6.20
CA LYS A 5 -37.19 41.88 5.66
C LYS A 5 -35.74 42.22 6.01
N PRO A 6 -34.93 41.32 6.52
CA PRO A 6 -33.52 41.59 6.78
C PRO A 6 -32.79 41.76 5.44
N HIS A 7 -32.10 42.88 5.30
CA HIS A 7 -31.26 43.17 4.14
C HIS A 7 -29.97 42.35 4.25
N ILE A 8 -29.85 41.34 3.42
CA ILE A 8 -28.61 40.54 3.33
C ILE A 8 -27.63 41.28 2.44
N MET A 9 -26.59 41.85 3.03
CA MET A 9 -25.54 42.60 2.38
C MET A 9 -24.72 41.67 1.48
N ASN A 10 -24.55 42.04 0.19
CA ASN A 10 -23.73 41.27 -0.74
C ASN A 10 -22.23 41.57 -0.56
N ARG A 11 -21.38 40.76 -1.19
CA ARG A 11 -19.92 40.81 -1.04
C ARG A 11 -19.33 42.13 -1.50
N SER A 12 -19.87 42.79 -2.55
CA SER A 12 -19.41 44.05 -3.06
C SER A 12 -19.80 45.23 -2.17
N GLU A 13 -20.98 45.21 -1.56
CA GLU A 13 -21.42 46.20 -0.57
C GLU A 13 -20.60 46.14 0.71
N PHE A 14 -20.21 44.94 1.13
CA PHE A 14 -19.31 44.75 2.27
C PHE A 14 -17.94 45.38 2.01
N LEU A 15 -17.37 45.12 0.83
CA LEU A 15 -16.07 45.67 0.46
C LEU A 15 -16.08 47.21 0.31
N GLN A 16 -17.15 47.80 -0.26
CA GLN A 16 -17.27 49.27 -0.41
C GLN A 16 -17.45 49.97 0.95
N LYS A 17 -18.17 49.40 1.90
CA LYS A 17 -18.36 49.97 3.25
C LYS A 17 -17.10 49.85 4.11
N SER A 18 -16.21 48.92 3.85
CA SER A 18 -14.93 48.77 4.55
C SER A 18 -13.87 49.81 4.19
N VAL A 19 -14.05 50.54 3.07
CA VAL A 19 -13.08 51.54 2.60
C VAL A 19 -13.32 52.95 3.19
N LEU A 20 -14.47 53.21 3.82
CA LEU A 20 -14.89 54.54 4.28
C LEU A 20 -14.63 54.85 5.76
N SER A 21 -14.09 53.95 6.55
CA SER A 21 -13.62 54.22 7.92
C SER A 21 -12.09 54.32 7.93
N GLY A 22 -11.61 55.54 7.64
CA GLY A 22 -10.20 55.88 7.67
C GLY A 22 -9.58 55.78 9.05
N ALA A 23 -8.95 54.67 9.31
CA ALA A 23 -7.78 54.54 10.17
C ALA A 23 -7.06 53.25 9.72
N ALA A 24 -6.11 53.40 8.82
CA ALA A 24 -5.22 52.35 8.41
C ALA A 24 -4.27 52.00 9.57
N LEU A 25 -4.73 51.20 10.51
CA LEU A 25 -3.86 50.38 11.29
C LEU A 25 -3.31 49.31 10.33
N VAL A 26 -2.15 49.57 9.75
CA VAL A 26 -1.35 48.57 9.08
C VAL A 26 -0.82 47.63 10.18
N LEU A 27 -1.68 46.70 10.62
CA LEU A 27 -1.21 45.52 11.31
C LEU A 27 -0.41 44.73 10.26
N PRO A 28 0.86 44.41 10.51
CA PRO A 28 1.54 43.46 9.66
C PRO A 28 0.73 42.16 9.79
N ILE A 29 0.02 41.80 8.72
CA ILE A 29 -0.52 40.45 8.58
C ILE A 29 0.73 39.56 8.52
N LEU A 30 1.14 39.07 9.67
CA LEU A 30 2.02 37.90 9.75
C LEU A 30 1.23 36.81 9.03
N ILE A 31 1.45 36.70 7.72
CA ILE A 31 1.12 35.49 6.98
C ILE A 31 1.97 34.43 7.63
N ALA A 32 1.40 33.76 8.62
CA ALA A 32 1.93 32.51 9.11
C ALA A 32 1.92 31.61 7.88
N ARG A 33 3.03 31.62 7.14
CA ARG A 33 3.32 30.65 6.12
C ARG A 33 3.32 29.33 6.88
N SER A 34 2.19 28.61 6.84
CA SER A 34 2.15 27.23 7.32
C SER A 34 3.28 26.56 6.55
N GLN A 35 4.37 26.25 7.24
CA GLN A 35 5.40 25.40 6.68
C GLN A 35 4.69 24.12 6.32
N GLU A 36 4.58 23.83 5.03
CA GLU A 36 4.14 22.51 4.60
C GLU A 36 5.02 21.51 5.36
N PRO A 37 4.42 20.46 5.97
CA PRO A 37 5.19 19.47 6.69
C PRO A 37 6.26 18.93 5.75
N GLN A 38 7.52 19.20 6.07
CA GLN A 38 8.66 18.76 5.27
C GLN A 38 8.60 17.23 5.20
N ARG A 39 8.44 16.69 3.99
CA ARG A 39 8.51 15.24 3.81
C ARG A 39 9.87 14.72 4.27
N PRO A 40 9.91 13.61 5.01
CA PRO A 40 11.18 12.97 5.35
C PRO A 40 12.02 12.70 4.10
N ALA A 41 13.34 12.69 4.25
CA ALA A 41 14.22 12.28 3.16
C ALA A 41 13.92 10.82 2.75
N PRO A 42 14.08 10.47 1.45
CA PRO A 42 13.94 9.10 1.01
C PRO A 42 14.88 8.14 1.77
N ILE A 43 14.39 6.95 2.09
CA ILE A 43 15.22 5.89 2.69
C ILE A 43 16.25 5.45 1.64
N LYS A 44 17.50 5.19 2.09
CA LYS A 44 18.57 4.73 1.19
C LYS A 44 18.20 3.39 0.55
N LEU A 45 18.45 3.26 -0.76
CA LEU A 45 18.08 2.07 -1.52
C LEU A 45 18.73 0.79 -0.98
N GLU A 46 19.95 0.88 -0.44
CA GLU A 46 20.65 -0.27 0.15
C GLU A 46 19.89 -0.80 1.38
N ILE A 47 19.33 0.09 2.20
CA ILE A 47 18.52 -0.28 3.37
C ILE A 47 17.20 -0.90 2.94
N VAL A 48 16.54 -0.32 1.92
CA VAL A 48 15.32 -0.90 1.34
C VAL A 48 15.58 -2.31 0.82
N LYS A 49 16.64 -2.48 0.02
CA LYS A 49 17.04 -3.78 -0.53
C LYS A 49 17.36 -4.79 0.56
N GLU A 50 18.14 -4.39 1.59
CA GLU A 50 18.44 -5.27 2.73
C GLU A 50 17.16 -5.73 3.41
N PHE A 51 16.26 -4.80 3.75
CA PHE A 51 15.01 -5.13 4.44
C PHE A 51 14.13 -6.12 3.66
N VAL A 52 13.93 -5.88 2.37
CA VAL A 52 13.18 -6.81 1.51
C VAL A 52 13.89 -8.16 1.39
N THR A 53 15.23 -8.15 1.24
CA THR A 53 16.02 -9.39 1.16
C THR A 53 15.89 -10.25 2.42
N VAL A 54 16.03 -9.66 3.61
CA VAL A 54 15.97 -10.45 4.86
C VAL A 54 14.57 -10.96 5.15
N ALA A 55 13.53 -10.28 4.66
CA ALA A 55 12.14 -10.71 4.81
C ALA A 55 11.80 -12.01 4.06
N HIS A 56 12.67 -12.52 3.20
CA HIS A 56 12.51 -13.85 2.60
C HIS A 56 12.61 -14.98 3.61
N GLY A 57 13.33 -14.81 4.73
CA GLY A 57 13.49 -15.90 5.68
C GLY A 57 14.21 -15.58 6.99
N ASN A 58 14.68 -14.35 7.21
CA ASN A 58 15.39 -13.99 8.45
C ASN A 58 14.47 -13.14 9.35
N PHE A 59 13.63 -13.79 10.15
CA PHE A 59 12.68 -13.13 11.05
C PHE A 59 13.37 -12.15 12.00
N GLN A 60 14.46 -12.58 12.65
CA GLN A 60 15.14 -11.76 13.64
C GLN A 60 15.64 -10.44 13.03
N ARG A 61 16.31 -10.52 11.87
CA ARG A 61 16.83 -9.32 11.19
C ARG A 61 15.70 -8.44 10.64
N THR A 62 14.64 -9.02 10.11
CA THR A 62 13.44 -8.28 9.65
C THR A 62 12.84 -7.47 10.80
N ARG A 63 12.71 -8.09 11.99
CA ARG A 63 12.20 -7.44 13.18
C ARG A 63 13.10 -6.30 13.64
N GLU A 64 14.41 -6.54 13.77
CA GLU A 64 15.39 -5.52 14.19
C GLU A 64 15.35 -4.28 13.29
N MET A 65 15.35 -4.49 11.97
CA MET A 65 15.31 -3.38 11.02
C MET A 65 14.01 -2.59 11.13
N LEU A 66 12.86 -3.27 11.21
CA LEU A 66 11.57 -2.59 11.31
C LEU A 66 11.36 -1.87 12.64
N GLU A 67 11.88 -2.42 13.75
CA GLU A 67 11.82 -1.77 15.06
C GLU A 67 12.76 -0.55 15.14
N SER A 68 13.85 -0.54 14.36
CA SER A 68 14.75 0.62 14.27
C SER A 68 14.20 1.73 13.37
N ASP A 69 13.45 1.39 12.32
CA ASP A 69 12.83 2.34 11.41
C ASP A 69 11.49 1.77 10.88
N ASN A 70 10.39 2.23 11.44
CA ASN A 70 9.04 1.78 11.07
C ASN A 70 8.61 2.23 9.67
N GLN A 71 9.30 3.18 9.04
CA GLN A 71 9.03 3.60 7.66
C GLN A 71 9.37 2.50 6.66
N LEU A 72 10.19 1.51 7.05
CA LEU A 72 10.51 0.33 6.23
C LEU A 72 9.29 -0.55 5.92
N LEU A 73 8.23 -0.48 6.72
CA LEU A 73 7.08 -1.39 6.58
C LEU A 73 6.45 -1.40 5.18
N HIS A 74 6.51 -0.27 4.47
CA HIS A 74 5.84 -0.09 3.18
C HIS A 74 6.79 0.17 2.01
N VAL A 75 8.09 0.04 2.22
CA VAL A 75 9.07 0.21 1.15
C VAL A 75 8.97 -0.93 0.13
N SER A 76 9.35 -0.63 -1.10
CA SER A 76 9.44 -1.61 -2.18
C SER A 76 10.82 -1.53 -2.83
N ASN A 77 11.45 -2.68 -3.06
CA ASN A 77 12.69 -2.77 -3.81
C ASN A 77 12.38 -3.04 -5.29
N ASP A 78 13.08 -2.37 -6.21
CA ASP A 78 13.09 -2.72 -7.63
C ASP A 78 14.26 -3.68 -7.89
N TRP A 79 13.94 -4.92 -8.24
CA TRP A 79 14.93 -5.94 -8.61
C TRP A 79 15.44 -5.76 -10.05
N GLY A 80 14.83 -4.83 -10.77
CA GLY A 80 15.17 -4.47 -12.14
C GLY A 80 13.98 -4.59 -13.09
N GLY A 81 13.88 -3.64 -14.04
CA GLY A 81 12.83 -3.65 -15.05
C GLY A 81 11.39 -3.52 -14.53
N GLY A 82 11.22 -2.97 -13.33
CA GLY A 82 9.90 -2.82 -12.71
C GLY A 82 9.43 -4.03 -11.91
N ASP A 83 10.30 -4.98 -11.62
CA ASP A 83 10.03 -6.10 -10.71
C ASP A 83 10.11 -5.60 -9.26
N TYR A 84 9.02 -4.98 -8.82
CA TYR A 84 8.91 -4.41 -7.48
C TYR A 84 8.46 -5.45 -6.47
N GLU A 85 9.11 -5.43 -5.30
CA GLU A 85 8.78 -6.32 -4.19
C GLU A 85 8.84 -5.59 -2.85
N THR A 86 7.87 -5.86 -2.00
CA THR A 86 7.82 -5.42 -0.60
C THR A 86 8.22 -6.57 0.33
N ALA A 87 8.58 -6.26 1.59
CA ALA A 87 8.92 -7.29 2.58
C ALA A 87 7.80 -8.31 2.80
N ILE A 88 6.52 -7.89 2.74
CA ILE A 88 5.39 -8.80 2.90
C ILE A 88 5.20 -9.73 1.69
N GLU A 89 5.59 -9.30 0.51
CA GLU A 89 5.57 -10.14 -0.70
C GLU A 89 6.73 -11.12 -0.70
N ALA A 90 7.91 -10.70 -0.22
CA ALA A 90 9.08 -11.56 -0.07
C ALA A 90 8.78 -12.78 0.82
N CYS A 91 8.21 -12.57 2.02
CA CYS A 91 7.79 -13.68 2.87
C CYS A 91 6.60 -14.46 2.27
N GLY A 92 5.74 -13.81 1.49
CA GLY A 92 4.60 -14.44 0.84
C GLY A 92 5.02 -15.50 -0.17
N HIS A 93 5.94 -15.19 -1.10
CA HIS A 93 6.36 -16.16 -2.12
C HIS A 93 7.34 -17.22 -1.60
N THR A 94 7.97 -16.99 -0.45
CA THR A 94 8.79 -18.01 0.23
C THR A 94 7.97 -18.91 1.18
N GLY A 95 6.75 -18.51 1.54
CA GLY A 95 5.87 -19.24 2.45
C GLY A 95 6.18 -19.00 3.93
N ASN A 96 6.88 -17.92 4.27
CA ASN A 96 7.26 -17.60 5.64
C ASN A 96 6.11 -16.94 6.40
N LYS A 97 5.24 -17.76 6.99
CA LYS A 97 4.06 -17.31 7.74
C LYS A 97 4.42 -16.52 9.00
N GLU A 98 5.54 -16.82 9.64
CA GLU A 98 5.97 -16.12 10.85
C GLU A 98 6.26 -14.65 10.53
N ILE A 99 7.07 -14.39 9.50
CA ILE A 99 7.36 -13.01 9.03
C ILE A 99 6.09 -12.34 8.53
N ALA A 100 5.26 -13.06 7.76
CA ALA A 100 4.01 -12.51 7.23
C ALA A 100 3.09 -12.03 8.34
N ASN A 101 2.84 -12.85 9.35
CA ASN A 101 1.98 -12.51 10.49
C ASN A 101 2.55 -11.36 11.33
N TYR A 102 3.86 -11.32 11.53
CA TYR A 102 4.52 -10.20 12.20
C TYR A 102 4.32 -8.89 11.44
N LEU A 103 4.59 -8.87 10.14
CA LEU A 103 4.43 -7.68 9.30
C LEU A 103 2.96 -7.23 9.22
N LEU A 104 2.01 -8.16 9.08
CA LEU A 104 0.58 -7.86 9.13
C LEU A 104 0.18 -7.24 10.48
N GLY A 105 0.68 -7.78 11.59
CA GLY A 105 0.47 -7.21 12.92
C GLY A 105 1.02 -5.79 13.10
N LYS A 106 2.00 -5.40 12.28
CA LYS A 106 2.54 -4.03 12.20
C LYS A 106 1.79 -3.14 11.20
N GLY A 107 0.80 -3.66 10.47
CA GLY A 107 -0.01 -2.92 9.50
C GLY A 107 0.50 -2.98 8.06
N ALA A 108 1.30 -3.98 7.67
CA ALA A 108 1.70 -4.18 6.29
C ALA A 108 0.47 -4.37 5.37
N ARG A 109 0.60 -3.97 4.11
CA ARG A 109 -0.48 -4.04 3.13
C ARG A 109 -0.79 -5.49 2.77
N TYR A 110 -2.03 -5.90 2.98
CA TYR A 110 -2.51 -7.20 2.57
C TYR A 110 -2.83 -7.24 1.08
N ASN A 111 -2.41 -8.29 0.37
CA ASN A 111 -2.68 -8.46 -1.06
C ASN A 111 -3.17 -9.88 -1.40
N ILE A 112 -3.58 -10.09 -2.65
CA ILE A 112 -4.15 -11.37 -3.10
C ILE A 112 -3.15 -12.52 -3.06
N TYR A 113 -1.88 -12.26 -3.34
CA TYR A 113 -0.84 -13.28 -3.30
C TYR A 113 -0.61 -13.79 -1.88
N LEU A 114 -0.59 -12.87 -0.91
CA LEU A 114 -0.52 -13.22 0.50
C LEU A 114 -1.77 -13.98 0.95
N ALA A 115 -2.97 -13.59 0.48
CA ALA A 115 -4.20 -14.32 0.73
C ALA A 115 -4.10 -15.78 0.27
N CYS A 116 -3.50 -16.01 -0.89
CA CYS A 116 -3.27 -17.36 -1.41
C CYS A 116 -2.33 -18.16 -0.50
N MET A 117 -1.21 -17.57 -0.08
CA MET A 117 -0.24 -18.25 0.79
C MET A 117 -0.81 -18.53 2.18
N LEU A 118 -1.64 -17.64 2.72
CA LEU A 118 -2.27 -17.84 4.04
C LEU A 118 -3.52 -18.73 4.01
N GLY A 119 -3.95 -19.20 2.83
CA GLY A 119 -5.11 -20.08 2.70
C GLY A 119 -6.47 -19.35 2.85
N HIS A 120 -6.52 -18.05 2.68
CA HIS A 120 -7.74 -17.24 2.84
C HIS A 120 -8.68 -17.38 1.64
N ILE A 121 -9.28 -18.58 1.51
CA ILE A 121 -10.07 -19.00 0.35
C ILE A 121 -11.21 -18.03 -0.01
N GLU A 122 -11.93 -17.50 0.97
CA GLU A 122 -13.04 -16.59 0.70
C GLU A 122 -12.58 -15.26 0.11
N THR A 123 -11.43 -14.75 0.55
CA THR A 123 -10.82 -13.56 -0.06
C THR A 123 -10.46 -13.83 -1.52
N VAL A 124 -9.84 -14.97 -1.80
CA VAL A 124 -9.43 -15.36 -3.16
C VAL A 124 -10.64 -15.51 -4.07
N LYS A 125 -11.71 -16.18 -3.62
CA LYS A 125 -12.96 -16.32 -4.37
C LYS A 125 -13.60 -14.97 -4.69
N ASN A 126 -13.71 -14.10 -3.69
CA ASN A 126 -14.32 -12.78 -3.86
C ASN A 126 -13.56 -11.93 -4.87
N VAL A 127 -12.22 -11.90 -4.79
CA VAL A 127 -11.39 -11.13 -5.73
C VAL A 127 -11.51 -11.68 -7.14
N LEU A 128 -11.43 -13.00 -7.34
CA LEU A 128 -11.51 -13.63 -8.66
C LEU A 128 -12.93 -13.61 -9.25
N SER A 129 -13.97 -13.60 -8.43
CA SER A 129 -15.34 -13.38 -8.92
C SER A 129 -15.55 -11.96 -9.46
N PHE A 130 -14.90 -10.96 -8.82
CA PHE A 130 -14.94 -9.58 -9.28
C PHE A 130 -14.08 -9.36 -10.54
N ASN A 131 -12.87 -9.94 -10.57
CA ASN A 131 -11.93 -9.82 -11.69
C ASN A 131 -11.27 -11.17 -12.03
N PRO A 132 -11.92 -12.03 -12.86
CA PRO A 132 -11.37 -13.33 -13.28
C PRO A 132 -10.02 -13.22 -14.02
N GLY A 133 -9.75 -12.09 -14.67
CA GLY A 133 -8.50 -11.83 -15.38
C GLY A 133 -7.26 -11.84 -14.49
N LEU A 134 -7.42 -11.73 -13.17
CA LEU A 134 -6.30 -11.81 -12.23
C LEU A 134 -5.76 -13.22 -12.04
N LEU A 135 -6.46 -14.30 -12.47
CA LEU A 135 -6.05 -15.68 -12.24
C LEU A 135 -4.58 -15.94 -12.62
N ASN A 136 -4.15 -15.37 -13.75
CA ASN A 136 -2.78 -15.52 -14.26
C ASN A 136 -1.96 -14.24 -14.12
N SER A 137 -2.32 -13.35 -13.17
CA SER A 137 -1.52 -12.16 -12.91
C SER A 137 -0.16 -12.52 -12.30
N LYS A 138 0.82 -11.66 -12.59
CA LYS A 138 2.20 -11.81 -12.10
C LYS A 138 2.37 -11.04 -10.78
N GLY A 139 2.78 -11.72 -9.74
CA GLY A 139 3.36 -11.12 -8.54
C GLY A 139 4.87 -10.84 -8.74
N PRO A 140 5.58 -10.46 -7.68
CA PRO A 140 7.04 -10.29 -7.72
C PRO A 140 7.73 -11.51 -8.35
N HIS A 141 8.76 -11.26 -9.13
CA HIS A 141 9.53 -12.27 -9.87
C HIS A 141 8.72 -13.15 -10.84
N GLY A 142 7.49 -12.74 -11.17
CA GLY A 142 6.58 -13.49 -12.02
C GLY A 142 5.89 -14.66 -11.31
N PHE A 143 5.98 -14.77 -9.98
CA PHE A 143 5.26 -15.80 -9.23
C PHE A 143 3.74 -15.55 -9.25
N THR A 144 2.98 -16.62 -9.55
CA THR A 144 1.52 -16.56 -9.67
C THR A 144 0.83 -16.79 -8.32
N MET A 145 -0.49 -16.61 -8.28
CA MET A 145 -1.31 -17.00 -7.11
C MET A 145 -1.15 -18.48 -6.76
N LEU A 146 -1.05 -19.36 -7.78
CA LEU A 146 -0.86 -20.80 -7.58
C LEU A 146 0.48 -21.11 -6.90
N HIS A 147 1.56 -20.37 -7.23
CA HIS A 147 2.83 -20.47 -6.52
C HIS A 147 2.66 -20.17 -5.04
N HIS A 148 2.05 -19.03 -4.72
CA HIS A 148 1.86 -18.59 -3.33
C HIS A 148 0.99 -19.56 -2.55
N ALA A 149 -0.10 -20.07 -3.14
CA ALA A 149 -0.93 -21.10 -2.52
C ALA A 149 -0.14 -22.39 -2.22
N ASN A 150 0.68 -22.86 -3.16
CA ASN A 150 1.56 -24.01 -2.95
C ASN A 150 2.56 -23.78 -1.80
N LYS A 151 3.07 -22.56 -1.66
CA LYS A 151 3.96 -22.20 -0.54
C LYS A 151 3.24 -22.14 0.81
N GLY A 152 1.92 -21.95 0.80
CA GLY A 152 1.10 -21.99 2.02
C GLY A 152 0.93 -23.38 2.64
N GLY A 153 1.25 -24.46 1.91
CA GLY A 153 1.14 -25.84 2.39
C GLY A 153 -0.30 -26.27 2.65
N GLU A 154 -0.50 -27.15 3.63
CA GLU A 154 -1.82 -27.76 3.91
C GLU A 154 -2.92 -26.73 4.21
N GLU A 155 -2.60 -25.63 4.89
CA GLU A 155 -3.58 -24.58 5.21
C GLU A 155 -4.10 -23.88 3.96
N ALA A 156 -3.32 -23.86 2.88
CA ALA A 156 -3.71 -23.25 1.61
C ALA A 156 -4.21 -24.26 0.56
N LYS A 157 -4.37 -25.54 0.93
CA LYS A 157 -4.81 -26.59 -0.01
C LYS A 157 -6.12 -26.24 -0.70
N SER A 158 -7.11 -25.71 0.02
CA SER A 158 -8.39 -25.31 -0.56
C SER A 158 -8.24 -24.19 -1.62
N VAL A 159 -7.25 -23.32 -1.45
CA VAL A 159 -6.92 -22.27 -2.44
C VAL A 159 -6.26 -22.91 -3.66
N VAL A 160 -5.33 -23.84 -3.49
CA VAL A 160 -4.71 -24.58 -4.61
C VAL A 160 -5.79 -25.28 -5.44
N ASP A 161 -6.66 -26.07 -4.80
CA ASP A 161 -7.73 -26.82 -5.48
C ASP A 161 -8.67 -25.85 -6.24
N TYR A 162 -9.02 -24.73 -5.63
CA TYR A 162 -9.87 -23.72 -6.27
C TYR A 162 -9.20 -23.04 -7.49
N LEU A 163 -7.94 -22.59 -7.35
CA LEU A 163 -7.22 -21.97 -8.46
C LEU A 163 -7.05 -22.94 -9.63
N GLN A 164 -6.73 -24.22 -9.36
CA GLN A 164 -6.63 -25.26 -10.38
C GLN A 164 -7.99 -25.56 -11.04
N SER A 165 -9.08 -25.54 -10.30
CA SER A 165 -10.43 -25.71 -10.87
C SER A 165 -10.82 -24.59 -11.85
N LEU A 166 -10.25 -23.38 -11.66
CA LEU A 166 -10.38 -22.25 -12.59
C LEU A 166 -9.39 -22.31 -13.77
N GLY A 167 -8.52 -23.31 -13.83
CA GLY A 167 -7.55 -23.52 -14.90
C GLY A 167 -6.15 -22.97 -14.65
N ALA A 168 -5.80 -22.54 -13.43
CA ALA A 168 -4.43 -22.15 -13.10
C ALA A 168 -3.49 -23.36 -13.23
N LYS A 169 -2.38 -23.19 -13.96
CA LYS A 169 -1.36 -24.24 -14.18
C LYS A 169 0.04 -23.76 -13.86
N GLU A 170 0.33 -22.54 -14.25
CA GLU A 170 1.66 -21.98 -14.08
C GLU A 170 1.90 -21.47 -12.68
N THR A 171 3.04 -21.81 -12.10
CA THR A 171 3.50 -21.26 -10.81
C THR A 171 4.40 -20.05 -10.99
N LYS A 172 4.98 -19.90 -12.20
CA LYS A 172 5.83 -18.76 -12.58
C LYS A 172 5.63 -18.42 -14.03
N ILE A 173 5.49 -17.14 -14.32
CA ILE A 173 5.40 -16.58 -15.66
C ILE A 173 6.62 -15.67 -15.85
N ASP A 174 7.27 -15.72 -17.01
CA ASP A 174 8.41 -14.86 -17.28
C ASP A 174 7.99 -13.38 -17.08
N PHE A 175 8.68 -12.73 -16.12
CA PHE A 175 8.37 -11.34 -15.77
C PHE A 175 8.68 -10.39 -16.93
N TYR A 176 9.71 -10.69 -17.70
CA TYR A 176 10.22 -9.85 -18.77
C TYR A 176 9.74 -10.27 -20.18
N ALA A 177 8.95 -11.33 -20.29
CA ALA A 177 8.37 -11.70 -21.58
C ALA A 177 7.52 -10.54 -22.13
N LYS A 178 7.79 -10.18 -23.39
CA LYS A 178 6.93 -9.22 -24.11
C LYS A 178 5.56 -9.86 -24.33
N ALA A 179 4.52 -9.08 -24.01
CA ALA A 179 3.14 -9.47 -24.29
C ALA A 179 2.89 -9.57 -25.80
#